data_2eee52c2e5af85ff9d64e59fbeaf8644
#
_entry.id   2eee52c2e5af85ff9d64e59fbeaf8644
#
_cell.length_a   1.000
_cell.length_b   1.000
_cell.length_c   1.000
_cell.angle_alpha   90.00
_cell.angle_beta   90.00
_cell.angle_gamma   90.00
#
_symmetry.space_group_name_H-M   'P 1'
#
loop_
_entity.id
_entity.type
_entity.pdbx_description
1 polymer ?
#
loop_
_entity_poly.entity_id
_entity_poly.type
_entity_poly.pdbx_seq_one_letter_code
_entity_poly.pdbx_strand_id
1 'polypeptide(L)'
;MNDIVYQHEVIVPDRGLPFKLFLFEGGGGKYIREKHWHRSIEIFAVRQGQLDFFLNEKKYVLAAGEFVLVNSNEVHAIHAPLPNETIVLQIPLGVFADYYTEEQFIWFSHSGKEDDRQVFSLLETMFVAYGEKQTGYELKMLSCFYQLEYLLVTRYRKFEVDEEILKNNKQLKRLGRITGYLKEHYTEDVSLEKLAGIFGYSPAYLSRMFQKYAKINYKEYLSSVRLEHAVRDLEETDLAIGEIALNHGFPNSKAFSNLFRKRYGMLPNQYRKTVTSEKERFSSYYFCLLYTSPSPQTTLHLVCR
;
A
#
# COMPACT_ATOMS: atom_id res chain seq x y z
N MET A 1 -10.00 19.59 10.95
CA MET A 1 -8.65 19.08 10.67
C MET A 1 -8.80 17.58 10.54
N ASN A 2 -8.64 17.03 9.33
CA ASN A 2 -8.64 15.58 9.16
C ASN A 2 -7.32 15.07 9.71
N ASP A 3 -7.37 14.27 10.76
CA ASP A 3 -6.19 13.58 11.30
C ASP A 3 -5.64 12.68 10.19
N ILE A 4 -4.44 13.01 9.70
CA ILE A 4 -3.75 12.25 8.66
C ILE A 4 -3.31 10.92 9.30
N VAL A 5 -4.03 9.86 8.98
CA VAL A 5 -3.73 8.50 9.43
C VAL A 5 -2.69 7.89 8.48
N TYR A 6 -1.46 7.67 8.96
CA TYR A 6 -0.48 6.88 8.21
C TYR A 6 -0.86 5.40 8.24
N GLN A 7 -1.05 4.81 7.08
CA GLN A 7 -1.40 3.39 6.96
C GLN A 7 -0.15 2.54 6.69
N HIS A 8 -0.04 1.39 7.36
CA HIS A 8 0.92 0.36 7.00
C HIS A 8 0.25 -0.60 6.02
N GLU A 9 0.78 -0.67 4.81
CA GLU A 9 0.29 -1.57 3.77
C GLU A 9 1.10 -2.88 3.76
N VAL A 10 0.44 -4.01 3.58
CA VAL A 10 1.08 -5.31 3.32
C VAL A 10 0.95 -5.62 1.84
N ILE A 11 2.09 -5.72 1.18
CA ILE A 11 2.16 -6.02 -0.25
C ILE A 11 2.23 -7.53 -0.45
N VAL A 12 1.32 -8.06 -1.26
CA VAL A 12 1.31 -9.47 -1.68
C VAL A 12 1.66 -9.51 -3.16
N PRO A 13 2.73 -10.23 -3.56
CA PRO A 13 3.10 -10.40 -4.95
C PRO A 13 2.00 -11.05 -5.79
N ASP A 14 2.02 -10.82 -7.09
CA ASP A 14 1.15 -11.51 -8.04
C ASP A 14 1.51 -13.00 -8.11
N ARG A 15 0.52 -13.85 -8.40
CA ARG A 15 0.71 -15.30 -8.41
C ARG A 15 1.81 -15.70 -9.40
N GLY A 16 2.86 -16.36 -8.91
CA GLY A 16 3.99 -16.83 -9.73
C GLY A 16 5.05 -15.78 -10.03
N LEU A 17 4.92 -14.55 -9.52
CA LEU A 17 5.88 -13.47 -9.71
C LEU A 17 6.47 -13.02 -8.36
N PRO A 18 7.74 -12.58 -8.29
CA PRO A 18 8.34 -12.07 -7.07
C PRO A 18 7.96 -10.62 -6.72
N PHE A 19 7.05 -10.02 -7.48
CA PHE A 19 6.61 -8.62 -7.37
C PHE A 19 5.11 -8.51 -7.64
N LYS A 20 4.55 -7.33 -7.39
CA LYS A 20 3.21 -6.93 -7.82
C LYS A 20 3.32 -5.78 -8.82
N LEU A 21 2.60 -5.90 -9.95
CA LEU A 21 2.58 -4.89 -11.02
C LEU A 21 1.14 -4.50 -11.34
N PHE A 22 0.86 -3.20 -11.35
CA PHE A 22 -0.46 -2.70 -11.73
C PHE A 22 -0.40 -1.31 -12.33
N LEU A 23 -1.46 -0.92 -13.03
CA LEU A 23 -1.66 0.44 -13.51
C LEU A 23 -2.48 1.22 -12.47
N PHE A 24 -2.01 2.40 -12.14
CA PHE A 24 -2.75 3.41 -11.40
C PHE A 24 -3.26 4.45 -12.39
N GLU A 25 -4.58 4.62 -12.43
CA GLU A 25 -5.24 5.65 -13.23
C GLU A 25 -5.83 6.71 -12.32
N GLY A 26 -5.31 7.91 -12.39
CA GLY A 26 -5.84 9.08 -11.68
C GLY A 26 -7.08 9.64 -12.37
N GLY A 27 -8.10 8.80 -12.62
CA GLY A 27 -9.30 9.16 -13.34
C GLY A 27 -10.02 10.38 -12.75
N GLY A 28 -10.44 11.34 -13.53
CA GLY A 28 -11.22 12.51 -13.11
C GLY A 28 -10.50 13.57 -12.27
N GLY A 29 -9.19 13.43 -12.01
CA GLY A 29 -8.37 14.48 -11.44
C GLY A 29 -8.58 14.81 -9.96
N LYS A 30 -9.02 13.86 -9.13
CA LYS A 30 -9.24 14.10 -7.67
C LYS A 30 -8.79 12.95 -6.80
N TYR A 31 -7.88 12.10 -7.29
CA TYR A 31 -7.41 10.97 -6.48
C TYR A 31 -6.34 11.44 -5.48
N ILE A 32 -6.53 11.06 -4.24
CA ILE A 32 -5.58 11.26 -3.15
C ILE A 32 -5.35 9.92 -2.46
N ARG A 33 -4.11 9.44 -2.50
CA ARG A 33 -3.65 8.38 -1.60
C ARG A 33 -2.96 9.04 -0.43
N GLU A 34 -3.57 8.93 0.73
CA GLU A 34 -3.06 9.51 1.98
C GLU A 34 -1.68 8.94 2.33
N LYS A 35 -0.96 9.64 3.20
CA LYS A 35 0.37 9.23 3.68
C LYS A 35 0.33 7.81 4.22
N HIS A 36 1.14 6.93 3.63
CA HIS A 36 1.30 5.53 4.02
C HIS A 36 2.75 5.08 3.90
N TRP A 37 3.04 3.88 4.35
CA TRP A 37 4.34 3.26 4.27
C TRP A 37 4.20 1.72 4.26
N HIS A 38 5.18 1.03 3.70
CA HIS A 38 5.24 -0.42 3.61
C HIS A 38 6.68 -0.92 3.62
N ARG A 39 6.85 -2.25 3.71
CA ARG A 39 8.18 -2.88 3.72
C ARG A 39 8.70 -3.26 2.34
N SER A 40 8.05 -2.84 1.29
CA SER A 40 8.47 -3.09 -0.09
C SER A 40 9.26 -1.92 -0.65
N ILE A 41 10.07 -2.18 -1.66
CA ILE A 41 10.53 -1.15 -2.59
C ILE A 41 9.38 -0.93 -3.58
N GLU A 42 9.10 0.32 -3.90
CA GLU A 42 8.03 0.65 -4.83
C GLU A 42 8.51 1.65 -5.88
N ILE A 43 8.07 1.47 -7.12
CA ILE A 43 8.42 2.37 -8.22
C ILE A 43 7.12 2.85 -8.86
N PHE A 44 6.98 4.18 -8.94
CA PHE A 44 5.91 4.86 -9.66
C PHE A 44 6.47 5.44 -10.95
N ALA A 45 6.06 4.93 -12.10
CA ALA A 45 6.50 5.39 -13.42
C ALA A 45 5.33 5.96 -14.21
N VAL A 46 5.34 7.26 -14.48
CA VAL A 46 4.25 7.95 -15.15
C VAL A 46 4.34 7.72 -16.66
N ARG A 47 3.36 6.99 -17.22
CA ARG A 47 3.24 6.77 -18.68
C ARG A 47 2.64 7.97 -19.40
N GLN A 48 1.57 8.52 -18.82
CA GLN A 48 0.83 9.64 -19.40
C GLN A 48 0.38 10.59 -18.30
N GLY A 49 0.31 11.88 -18.65
CA GLY A 49 -0.14 12.91 -17.73
C GLY A 49 0.92 13.30 -16.69
N GLN A 50 0.45 13.60 -15.48
CA GLN A 50 1.28 14.11 -14.38
C GLN A 50 0.80 13.57 -13.05
N LEU A 51 1.74 13.32 -12.14
CA LEU A 51 1.50 12.87 -10.79
C LEU A 51 2.19 13.78 -9.77
N ASP A 52 1.46 14.31 -8.79
CA ASP A 52 2.04 14.93 -7.61
C ASP A 52 2.40 13.83 -6.61
N PHE A 53 3.67 13.69 -6.29
CA PHE A 53 4.20 12.69 -5.39
C PHE A 53 4.81 13.34 -4.16
N PHE A 54 4.46 12.87 -2.99
CA PHE A 54 4.98 13.36 -1.72
C PHE A 54 5.83 12.28 -1.05
N LEU A 55 7.10 12.58 -0.81
CA LEU A 55 8.04 11.68 -0.18
C LEU A 55 8.73 12.39 0.98
N ASN A 56 8.55 11.87 2.20
CA ASN A 56 9.14 12.47 3.40
C ASN A 56 8.91 13.99 3.47
N GLU A 57 7.66 14.44 3.24
CA GLU A 57 7.23 15.85 3.26
C GLU A 57 7.70 16.71 2.06
N LYS A 58 8.53 16.17 1.17
CA LYS A 58 8.90 16.86 -0.07
C LYS A 58 7.90 16.52 -1.17
N LYS A 59 7.47 17.52 -1.92
CA LYS A 59 6.64 17.35 -3.10
C LYS A 59 7.52 17.21 -4.34
N TYR A 60 7.20 16.21 -5.14
CA TYR A 60 7.74 15.99 -6.48
C TYR A 60 6.58 16.05 -7.49
N VAL A 61 6.83 16.61 -8.64
CA VAL A 61 5.90 16.57 -9.75
C VAL A 61 6.52 15.69 -10.82
N LEU A 62 5.92 14.53 -11.05
CA LEU A 62 6.38 13.57 -12.05
C LEU A 62 5.60 13.75 -13.34
N ALA A 63 6.30 13.97 -14.43
CA ALA A 63 5.75 14.04 -15.77
C ALA A 63 5.85 12.66 -16.48
N ALA A 64 5.18 12.56 -17.63
CA ALA A 64 5.28 11.37 -18.47
C ALA A 64 6.75 11.05 -18.84
N GLY A 65 7.15 9.80 -18.70
CA GLY A 65 8.53 9.32 -18.88
C GLY A 65 9.40 9.40 -17.63
N GLU A 66 8.90 9.95 -16.53
CA GLU A 66 9.61 10.03 -15.26
C GLU A 66 9.12 8.98 -14.27
N PHE A 67 9.98 8.61 -13.32
CA PHE A 67 9.62 7.74 -12.22
C PHE A 67 10.22 8.21 -10.89
N VAL A 68 9.67 7.69 -9.81
CA VAL A 68 10.24 7.79 -8.47
C VAL A 68 10.30 6.41 -7.83
N LEU A 69 11.42 6.13 -7.15
CA LEU A 69 11.59 4.93 -6.33
C LEU A 69 11.36 5.30 -4.87
N VAL A 70 10.54 4.52 -4.19
CA VAL A 70 10.25 4.61 -2.75
C VAL A 70 10.94 3.46 -2.06
N ASN A 71 11.77 3.76 -1.07
CA ASN A 71 12.44 2.73 -0.28
C ASN A 71 11.52 2.12 0.78
N SER A 72 11.89 0.94 1.24
CA SER A 72 11.18 0.29 2.35
C SER A 72 11.06 1.23 3.54
N ASN A 73 9.86 1.34 4.08
CA ASN A 73 9.50 2.18 5.22
C ASN A 73 9.63 3.71 4.97
N GLU A 74 9.71 4.17 3.74
CA GLU A 74 9.54 5.60 3.44
C GLU A 74 8.06 5.97 3.43
N VAL A 75 7.74 7.06 4.13
CA VAL A 75 6.38 7.62 4.14
C VAL A 75 6.15 8.39 2.86
N HIS A 76 5.12 8.01 2.12
CA HIS A 76 4.78 8.66 0.86
C HIS A 76 3.27 8.83 0.69
N ALA A 77 2.89 9.74 -0.20
CA ALA A 77 1.52 10.02 -0.58
C ALA A 77 1.44 10.41 -2.05
N ILE A 78 0.28 10.20 -2.65
CA ILE A 78 0.03 10.51 -4.06
C ILE A 78 -1.16 11.43 -4.16
N HIS A 79 -1.05 12.43 -5.01
CA HIS A 79 -2.15 13.28 -5.40
C HIS A 79 -2.17 13.37 -6.94
N ALA A 80 -3.26 12.95 -7.54
CA ALA A 80 -3.47 13.04 -8.98
C ALA A 80 -4.51 14.13 -9.27
N PRO A 81 -4.08 15.40 -9.40
CA PRO A 81 -5.00 16.52 -9.70
C PRO A 81 -5.51 16.49 -11.13
N LEU A 82 -4.81 15.78 -12.01
CA LEU A 82 -5.12 15.60 -13.42
C LEU A 82 -5.15 14.12 -13.79
N PRO A 83 -5.84 13.74 -14.87
CA PRO A 83 -5.77 12.38 -15.39
C PRO A 83 -4.33 11.96 -15.65
N ASN A 84 -3.99 10.74 -15.24
CA ASN A 84 -2.68 10.14 -15.49
C ASN A 84 -2.79 8.63 -15.58
N GLU A 85 -1.79 8.03 -16.21
CA GLU A 85 -1.54 6.59 -16.21
C GLU A 85 -0.16 6.37 -15.59
N THR A 86 -0.11 5.64 -14.50
CA THR A 86 1.13 5.39 -13.76
C THR A 86 1.29 3.90 -13.50
N ILE A 87 2.39 3.32 -13.99
CA ILE A 87 2.78 1.95 -13.65
C ILE A 87 3.30 1.96 -12.21
N VAL A 88 2.78 1.05 -11.40
CA VAL A 88 3.25 0.83 -10.03
C VAL A 88 3.82 -0.58 -9.91
N LEU A 89 5.10 -0.66 -9.55
CA LEU A 89 5.79 -1.92 -9.27
C LEU A 89 6.15 -1.97 -7.79
N GLN A 90 5.63 -2.98 -7.08
CA GLN A 90 5.90 -3.22 -5.67
C GLN A 90 6.76 -4.48 -5.52
N ILE A 91 7.97 -4.34 -4.96
CA ILE A 91 8.95 -5.41 -4.81
C ILE A 91 9.14 -5.70 -3.32
N PRO A 92 8.77 -6.90 -2.84
CA PRO A 92 9.02 -7.28 -1.44
C PRO A 92 10.50 -7.14 -1.09
N LEU A 93 10.78 -6.59 0.08
CA LEU A 93 12.18 -6.34 0.50
C LEU A 93 13.04 -7.61 0.51
N GLY A 94 12.44 -8.78 0.72
CA GLY A 94 13.12 -10.07 0.71
C GLY A 94 13.80 -10.43 -0.61
N VAL A 95 13.37 -9.86 -1.74
CA VAL A 95 14.03 -10.04 -3.05
C VAL A 95 15.49 -9.57 -2.99
N PHE A 96 15.77 -8.54 -2.22
CA PHE A 96 17.12 -7.97 -2.08
C PHE A 96 17.92 -8.54 -0.90
N ALA A 97 17.52 -9.68 -0.33
CA ALA A 97 18.13 -10.21 0.91
C ALA A 97 19.63 -10.43 0.82
N ASP A 98 20.13 -10.90 -0.34
CA ASP A 98 21.56 -11.18 -0.59
C ASP A 98 22.41 -9.89 -0.73
N TYR A 99 21.74 -8.75 -0.86
CA TYR A 99 22.39 -7.46 -1.05
C TYR A 99 22.27 -6.55 0.18
N TYR A 100 21.80 -7.07 1.31
CA TYR A 100 21.72 -6.28 2.53
C TYR A 100 23.11 -5.89 3.06
N THR A 101 23.18 -4.74 3.72
CA THR A 101 24.30 -4.41 4.59
C THR A 101 24.29 -5.30 5.84
N GLU A 102 25.36 -5.31 6.63
CA GLU A 102 25.45 -6.02 7.92
C GLU A 102 24.28 -5.69 8.86
N GLU A 103 23.69 -4.51 8.73
CA GLU A 103 22.51 -4.08 9.48
C GLU A 103 21.17 -4.59 8.90
N GLN A 104 21.20 -5.51 7.92
CA GLN A 104 20.03 -5.99 7.17
C GLN A 104 19.23 -4.85 6.54
N PHE A 105 19.91 -4.00 5.81
CA PHE A 105 19.38 -2.79 5.22
C PHE A 105 19.83 -2.64 3.76
N ILE A 106 18.94 -2.16 2.90
CA ILE A 106 19.26 -1.73 1.54
C ILE A 106 18.53 -0.41 1.27
N TRP A 107 19.19 0.51 0.58
CA TRP A 107 18.66 1.82 0.25
C TRP A 107 19.04 2.20 -1.17
N PHE A 108 18.10 2.77 -1.90
CA PHE A 108 18.28 3.20 -3.28
C PHE A 108 18.09 4.71 -3.41
N SER A 109 18.71 5.33 -4.41
CA SER A 109 18.36 6.69 -4.84
C SER A 109 16.99 6.70 -5.49
N HIS A 110 16.23 7.78 -5.30
CA HIS A 110 14.83 7.84 -5.75
C HIS A 110 14.69 7.94 -7.28
N SER A 111 15.60 8.66 -7.94
CA SER A 111 15.69 8.86 -9.39
C SER A 111 16.91 9.74 -9.72
N GLY A 112 17.00 10.24 -10.95
CA GLY A 112 18.02 11.21 -11.36
C GLY A 112 19.33 10.57 -11.76
N LYS A 113 19.28 9.38 -12.33
CA LYS A 113 20.43 8.64 -12.86
C LYS A 113 20.40 8.59 -14.38
N GLU A 114 21.55 8.40 -15.00
CA GLU A 114 21.66 8.21 -16.45
C GLU A 114 20.86 7.00 -16.94
N ASP A 115 20.70 6.01 -16.07
CA ASP A 115 19.98 4.76 -16.35
C ASP A 115 18.44 4.88 -16.23
N ASP A 116 17.90 6.06 -15.87
CA ASP A 116 16.44 6.25 -15.63
C ASP A 116 15.59 5.85 -16.84
N ARG A 117 16.07 6.13 -18.07
CA ARG A 117 15.37 5.71 -19.29
C ARG A 117 15.28 4.20 -19.45
N GLN A 118 16.35 3.48 -19.05
CA GLN A 118 16.38 2.02 -19.11
C GLN A 118 15.41 1.42 -18.09
N VAL A 119 15.39 1.95 -16.87
CA VAL A 119 14.42 1.54 -15.84
C VAL A 119 13.00 1.74 -16.32
N PHE A 120 12.68 2.90 -16.87
CA PHE A 120 11.37 3.20 -17.41
C PHE A 120 10.98 2.23 -18.55
N SER A 121 11.87 1.98 -19.49
CA SER A 121 11.64 1.06 -20.61
C SER A 121 11.40 -0.38 -20.17
N LEU A 122 12.09 -0.84 -19.12
CA LEU A 122 11.84 -2.16 -18.52
C LEU A 122 10.45 -2.26 -17.92
N LEU A 123 10.02 -1.24 -17.17
CA LEU A 123 8.67 -1.18 -16.57
C LEU A 123 7.58 -1.16 -17.64
N GLU A 124 7.75 -0.37 -18.69
CA GLU A 124 6.83 -0.37 -19.86
C GLU A 124 6.75 -1.75 -20.51
N THR A 125 7.89 -2.39 -20.75
CA THR A 125 7.93 -3.73 -21.35
C THR A 125 7.22 -4.76 -20.47
N MET A 126 7.42 -4.71 -19.16
CA MET A 126 6.72 -5.58 -18.20
C MET A 126 5.22 -5.34 -18.23
N PHE A 127 4.80 -4.08 -18.24
CA PHE A 127 3.40 -3.71 -18.25
C PHE A 127 2.68 -4.17 -19.53
N VAL A 128 3.28 -3.96 -20.70
CA VAL A 128 2.74 -4.43 -21.97
C VAL A 128 2.63 -5.96 -21.99
N ALA A 129 3.68 -6.68 -21.59
CA ALA A 129 3.67 -8.14 -21.54
C ALA A 129 2.58 -8.66 -20.59
N TYR A 130 2.38 -7.99 -19.43
CA TYR A 130 1.33 -8.34 -18.46
C TYR A 130 -0.08 -8.12 -19.03
N GLY A 131 -0.29 -7.07 -19.80
CA GLY A 131 -1.58 -6.76 -20.44
C GLY A 131 -1.93 -7.72 -21.59
N GLU A 132 -0.95 -8.06 -22.42
CA GLU A 132 -1.15 -8.92 -23.60
C GLU A 132 -1.27 -10.41 -23.25
N LYS A 133 -0.63 -10.86 -22.18
CA LYS A 133 -0.63 -12.27 -21.71
C LYS A 133 -0.33 -13.31 -22.80
N GLN A 134 0.54 -12.96 -23.74
CA GLN A 134 0.98 -13.92 -24.77
C GLN A 134 1.77 -15.08 -24.14
N THR A 135 1.89 -16.19 -24.87
CA THR A 135 2.67 -17.34 -24.42
C THR A 135 4.08 -16.92 -23.99
N GLY A 136 4.45 -17.23 -22.75
CA GLY A 136 5.74 -16.86 -22.17
C GLY A 136 5.82 -15.44 -21.61
N TYR A 137 4.71 -14.71 -21.47
CA TYR A 137 4.71 -13.36 -20.91
C TYR A 137 5.33 -13.30 -19.51
N GLU A 138 5.11 -14.31 -18.66
CA GLU A 138 5.71 -14.39 -17.33
C GLU A 138 7.24 -14.45 -17.39
N LEU A 139 7.80 -15.24 -18.33
CA LEU A 139 9.25 -15.30 -18.57
C LEU A 139 9.79 -13.96 -19.07
N LYS A 140 9.04 -13.27 -19.92
CA LYS A 140 9.40 -11.92 -20.38
C LYS A 140 9.42 -10.92 -19.22
N MET A 141 8.41 -10.95 -18.37
CA MET A 141 8.32 -10.13 -17.17
C MET A 141 9.48 -10.41 -16.22
N LEU A 142 9.78 -11.68 -15.93
CA LEU A 142 10.90 -12.08 -15.07
C LEU A 142 12.26 -11.64 -15.64
N SER A 143 12.45 -11.77 -16.97
CA SER A 143 13.67 -11.29 -17.63
C SER A 143 13.87 -9.77 -17.43
N CYS A 144 12.81 -8.98 -17.65
CA CYS A 144 12.87 -7.53 -17.42
C CYS A 144 13.07 -7.20 -15.94
N PHE A 145 12.42 -7.95 -15.06
CA PHE A 145 12.54 -7.77 -13.61
C PHE A 145 13.98 -8.01 -13.11
N TYR A 146 14.65 -9.09 -13.52
CA TYR A 146 16.04 -9.35 -13.14
C TYR A 146 17.00 -8.30 -13.71
N GLN A 147 16.73 -7.76 -14.90
CA GLN A 147 17.50 -6.63 -15.43
C GLN A 147 17.29 -5.36 -14.58
N LEU A 148 16.03 -5.10 -14.17
CA LEU A 148 15.72 -4.00 -13.27
C LEU A 148 16.41 -4.17 -11.92
N GLU A 149 16.32 -5.36 -11.31
CA GLU A 149 17.00 -5.68 -10.05
C GLU A 149 18.50 -5.44 -10.14
N TYR A 150 19.13 -5.89 -11.21
CA TYR A 150 20.55 -5.64 -11.48
C TYR A 150 20.87 -4.14 -11.52
N LEU A 151 20.07 -3.34 -12.23
CA LEU A 151 20.26 -1.88 -12.28
C LEU A 151 20.08 -1.25 -10.89
N LEU A 152 19.05 -1.64 -10.15
CA LEU A 152 18.81 -1.11 -8.81
C LEU A 152 20.00 -1.38 -7.89
N VAL A 153 20.51 -2.61 -7.86
CA VAL A 153 21.61 -3.02 -6.99
C VAL A 153 22.94 -2.38 -7.40
N THR A 154 23.21 -2.25 -8.71
CA THR A 154 24.51 -1.79 -9.20
C THR A 154 24.61 -0.29 -9.43
N ARG A 155 23.50 0.39 -9.76
CA ARG A 155 23.48 1.80 -10.17
C ARG A 155 22.74 2.71 -9.19
N TYR A 156 21.67 2.21 -8.53
CA TYR A 156 20.84 3.02 -7.65
C TYR A 156 21.14 2.81 -6.17
N ARG A 157 21.83 1.72 -5.81
CA ARG A 157 22.15 1.42 -4.42
C ARG A 157 23.04 2.51 -3.82
N LYS A 158 22.67 2.96 -2.61
CA LYS A 158 23.48 3.85 -1.78
C LYS A 158 24.08 3.07 -0.63
N PHE A 159 25.40 3.18 -0.46
CA PHE A 159 26.13 2.55 0.64
C PHE A 159 26.20 3.47 1.86
N GLU A 160 26.30 4.77 1.62
CA GLU A 160 26.25 5.78 2.67
C GLU A 160 24.85 6.34 2.79
N VAL A 161 24.23 6.16 3.93
CA VAL A 161 22.88 6.61 4.25
C VAL A 161 22.95 7.40 5.55
N ASP A 162 22.24 8.52 5.60
CA ASP A 162 22.14 9.38 6.78
C ASP A 162 21.71 8.59 8.03
N GLU A 163 22.38 8.82 9.16
CA GLU A 163 22.09 8.15 10.42
C GLU A 163 20.62 8.33 10.87
N GLU A 164 20.02 9.47 10.55
CA GLU A 164 18.63 9.73 10.87
C GLU A 164 17.71 8.81 10.06
N ILE A 165 18.01 8.62 8.78
CA ILE A 165 17.27 7.68 7.90
C ILE A 165 17.40 6.26 8.46
N LEU A 166 18.60 5.83 8.81
CA LEU A 166 18.84 4.50 9.41
C LEU A 166 18.04 4.33 10.71
N LYS A 167 18.07 5.33 11.58
CA LYS A 167 17.34 5.31 12.84
C LYS A 167 15.82 5.24 12.64
N ASN A 168 15.29 6.03 11.72
CA ASN A 168 13.87 6.02 11.40
C ASN A 168 13.46 4.69 10.77
N ASN A 169 14.25 4.14 9.86
CA ASN A 169 13.98 2.84 9.24
C ASN A 169 13.97 1.70 10.28
N LYS A 170 14.93 1.68 11.22
CA LYS A 170 14.94 0.71 12.32
C LYS A 170 13.65 0.78 13.15
N GLN A 171 13.13 1.97 13.45
CA GLN A 171 11.90 2.15 14.20
C GLN A 171 10.65 1.71 13.40
N LEU A 172 10.59 2.07 12.12
CA LEU A 172 9.50 1.64 11.23
C LEU A 172 9.51 0.13 10.99
N LYS A 173 10.71 -0.50 10.89
CA LYS A 173 10.85 -1.96 10.84
C LYS A 173 10.28 -2.63 12.12
N ARG A 174 10.55 -2.05 13.30
CA ARG A 174 9.98 -2.53 14.58
C ARG A 174 8.45 -2.37 14.58
N LEU A 175 7.95 -1.21 14.21
CA LEU A 175 6.51 -0.95 14.10
C LEU A 175 5.87 -1.91 13.08
N GLY A 176 6.50 -2.16 11.93
CA GLY A 176 6.02 -3.09 10.91
C GLY A 176 5.86 -4.53 11.43
N ARG A 177 6.76 -5.01 12.31
CA ARG A 177 6.59 -6.32 12.98
C ARG A 177 5.37 -6.33 13.90
N ILE A 178 5.19 -5.25 14.66
CA ILE A 178 4.06 -5.10 15.59
C ILE A 178 2.73 -5.02 14.83
N THR A 179 2.69 -4.22 13.78
CA THR A 179 1.49 -4.07 12.94
C THR A 179 1.17 -5.34 12.15
N GLY A 180 2.20 -6.10 11.72
CA GLY A 180 2.03 -7.44 11.14
C GLY A 180 1.33 -8.40 12.11
N TYR A 181 1.84 -8.49 13.34
CA TYR A 181 1.21 -9.29 14.38
C TYR A 181 -0.26 -8.88 14.63
N LEU A 182 -0.54 -7.57 14.68
CA LEU A 182 -1.90 -7.08 14.85
C LEU A 182 -2.82 -7.46 13.69
N LYS A 183 -2.30 -7.52 12.46
CA LYS A 183 -3.07 -7.97 11.28
C LYS A 183 -3.37 -9.47 11.29
N GLU A 184 -2.51 -10.27 11.92
CA GLU A 184 -2.74 -11.72 12.08
C GLU A 184 -3.69 -12.03 13.24
N HIS A 185 -3.69 -11.18 14.29
CA HIS A 185 -4.44 -11.39 15.53
C HIS A 185 -5.54 -10.35 15.78
N TYR A 186 -6.02 -9.66 14.73
CA TYR A 186 -6.93 -8.52 14.87
C TYR A 186 -8.29 -8.84 15.48
N THR A 187 -8.75 -10.08 15.38
CA THR A 187 -10.01 -10.55 15.97
C THR A 187 -9.92 -10.75 17.48
N GLU A 188 -8.69 -10.98 18.00
CA GLU A 188 -8.47 -11.22 19.41
C GLU A 188 -8.55 -9.92 20.24
N ASP A 189 -8.74 -10.10 21.55
CA ASP A 189 -8.55 -9.01 22.52
C ASP A 189 -7.06 -8.81 22.83
N VAL A 190 -6.41 -8.01 21.97
CA VAL A 190 -5.01 -7.63 22.15
C VAL A 190 -4.94 -6.26 22.82
N SER A 191 -4.65 -6.20 24.12
CA SER A 191 -4.40 -4.92 24.79
C SER A 191 -3.01 -4.37 24.47
N LEU A 192 -2.82 -3.07 24.70
CA LEU A 192 -1.49 -2.45 24.52
C LEU A 192 -0.44 -3.07 25.46
N GLU A 193 -0.85 -3.47 26.66
CA GLU A 193 -0.01 -4.15 27.66
C GLU A 193 0.40 -5.54 27.18
N LYS A 194 -0.56 -6.35 26.66
CA LYS A 194 -0.30 -7.65 26.08
C LYS A 194 0.70 -7.54 24.91
N LEU A 195 0.44 -6.59 24.01
CA LEU A 195 1.30 -6.33 22.85
C LEU A 195 2.72 -5.90 23.28
N ALA A 196 2.82 -5.02 24.26
CA ALA A 196 4.10 -4.58 24.82
C ALA A 196 4.90 -5.75 25.41
N GLY A 197 4.25 -6.65 26.15
CA GLY A 197 4.86 -7.85 26.68
C GLY A 197 5.39 -8.80 25.61
N ILE A 198 4.61 -9.04 24.52
CA ILE A 198 5.02 -9.89 23.40
C ILE A 198 6.31 -9.40 22.73
N PHE A 199 6.44 -8.08 22.54
CA PHE A 199 7.58 -7.49 21.84
C PHE A 199 8.71 -6.99 22.75
N GLY A 200 8.59 -7.16 24.08
CA GLY A 200 9.61 -6.74 25.05
C GLY A 200 9.70 -5.21 25.20
N TYR A 201 8.59 -4.49 25.06
CA TYR A 201 8.53 -3.03 25.21
C TYR A 201 7.67 -2.61 26.41
N SER A 202 7.81 -1.36 26.84
CA SER A 202 6.82 -0.78 27.74
C SER A 202 5.59 -0.30 26.97
N PRO A 203 4.37 -0.31 27.55
CA PRO A 203 3.17 0.26 26.92
C PRO A 203 3.33 1.71 26.51
N ALA A 204 4.01 2.53 27.34
CA ALA A 204 4.30 3.92 27.05
C ALA A 204 5.22 4.09 25.82
N TYR A 205 6.20 3.21 25.64
CA TYR A 205 7.07 3.22 24.46
C TYR A 205 6.28 2.88 23.21
N LEU A 206 5.45 1.82 23.24
CA LEU A 206 4.59 1.45 22.10
C LEU A 206 3.61 2.56 21.76
N SER A 207 2.94 3.16 22.75
CA SER A 207 2.03 4.27 22.51
C SER A 207 2.71 5.42 21.77
N ARG A 208 3.91 5.83 22.21
CA ARG A 208 4.71 6.87 21.53
C ARG A 208 5.14 6.43 20.11
N MET A 209 5.47 5.16 19.91
CA MET A 209 5.85 4.62 18.61
C MET A 209 4.68 4.72 17.62
N PHE A 210 3.47 4.31 18.00
CA PHE A 210 2.28 4.46 17.18
C PHE A 210 2.01 5.94 16.85
N GLN A 211 2.01 6.83 17.84
CA GLN A 211 1.80 8.27 17.63
C GLN A 211 2.88 8.89 16.72
N LYS A 212 4.15 8.53 16.92
CA LYS A 212 5.24 9.12 16.15
C LYS A 212 5.27 8.64 14.70
N TYR A 213 5.09 7.34 14.46
CA TYR A 213 5.35 6.70 13.16
C TYR A 213 4.08 6.30 12.41
N ALA A 214 3.00 5.90 13.10
CA ALA A 214 1.71 5.65 12.48
C ALA A 214 0.77 6.87 12.52
N LYS A 215 1.10 7.91 13.29
CA LYS A 215 0.31 9.14 13.51
C LYS A 215 -1.09 8.90 14.08
N ILE A 216 -1.37 7.71 14.54
CA ILE A 216 -2.61 7.34 15.23
C ILE A 216 -2.27 6.57 16.50
N ASN A 217 -3.23 6.46 17.41
CA ASN A 217 -3.04 5.62 18.56
C ASN A 217 -3.27 4.13 18.23
N TYR A 218 -2.79 3.26 19.11
CA TYR A 218 -2.89 1.81 18.97
C TYR A 218 -4.34 1.32 18.74
N LYS A 219 -5.33 1.87 19.51
CA LYS A 219 -6.74 1.46 19.39
C LYS A 219 -7.33 1.83 18.04
N GLU A 220 -7.00 3.00 17.54
CA GLU A 220 -7.40 3.47 16.21
C GLU A 220 -6.79 2.58 15.12
N TYR A 221 -5.50 2.22 15.25
CA TYR A 221 -4.86 1.30 14.30
C TYR A 221 -5.58 -0.06 14.26
N LEU A 222 -5.76 -0.72 15.42
CA LEU A 222 -6.45 -2.00 15.49
C LEU A 222 -7.87 -1.93 14.94
N SER A 223 -8.60 -0.85 15.27
CA SER A 223 -9.96 -0.63 14.76
C SER A 223 -9.99 -0.43 13.24
N SER A 224 -8.96 0.20 12.65
CA SER A 224 -8.87 0.35 11.19
C SER A 224 -8.62 -0.98 10.49
N VAL A 225 -7.76 -1.85 11.06
CA VAL A 225 -7.52 -3.20 10.55
C VAL A 225 -8.81 -4.03 10.60
N ARG A 226 -9.51 -4.00 11.73
CA ARG A 226 -10.82 -4.68 11.88
C ARG A 226 -11.84 -4.21 10.85
N LEU A 227 -11.90 -2.89 10.64
CA LEU A 227 -12.83 -2.29 9.67
C LEU A 227 -12.51 -2.75 8.24
N GLU A 228 -11.25 -2.80 7.86
CA GLU A 228 -10.82 -3.25 6.53
C GLU A 228 -11.30 -4.67 6.21
N HIS A 229 -11.15 -5.59 7.16
CA HIS A 229 -11.63 -6.97 7.01
C HIS A 229 -13.17 -7.05 7.04
N ALA A 230 -13.82 -6.28 7.93
CA ALA A 230 -15.27 -6.26 8.03
C ALA A 230 -15.97 -5.70 6.78
N VAL A 231 -15.33 -4.74 6.09
CA VAL A 231 -15.84 -4.20 4.81
C VAL A 231 -15.84 -5.27 3.73
N ARG A 232 -14.82 -6.13 3.66
CA ARG A 232 -14.77 -7.23 2.71
C ARG A 232 -15.96 -8.18 2.90
N ASP A 233 -16.19 -8.62 4.14
CA ASP A 233 -17.36 -9.47 4.42
C ASP A 233 -18.69 -8.76 4.13
N LEU A 234 -18.75 -7.44 4.35
CA LEU A 234 -19.92 -6.64 4.03
C LEU A 234 -20.21 -6.62 2.52
N GLU A 235 -19.18 -6.67 1.69
CA GLU A 235 -19.26 -6.67 0.21
C GLU A 235 -19.49 -8.06 -0.38
N GLU A 236 -18.92 -9.09 0.24
CA GLU A 236 -18.86 -10.45 -0.31
C GLU A 236 -19.89 -11.41 0.28
N THR A 237 -20.53 -11.05 1.40
CA THR A 237 -21.45 -11.94 2.12
C THR A 237 -22.78 -11.26 2.51
N ASP A 238 -23.79 -12.06 2.81
CA ASP A 238 -25.07 -11.61 3.33
C ASP A 238 -25.16 -11.65 4.87
N LEU A 239 -24.03 -11.84 5.55
CA LEU A 239 -23.98 -11.90 7.01
C LEU A 239 -24.61 -10.66 7.65
N ALA A 240 -25.29 -10.84 8.78
CA ALA A 240 -25.86 -9.72 9.53
C ALA A 240 -24.75 -8.76 10.01
N ILE A 241 -25.04 -7.45 10.05
CA ILE A 241 -24.06 -6.43 10.47
C ILE A 241 -23.50 -6.71 11.87
N GLY A 242 -24.31 -7.26 12.76
CA GLY A 242 -23.88 -7.67 14.10
C GLY A 242 -22.90 -8.83 14.08
N GLU A 243 -23.12 -9.79 13.21
CA GLU A 243 -22.28 -10.96 13.01
C GLU A 243 -20.93 -10.57 12.41
N ILE A 244 -20.92 -9.76 11.34
CA ILE A 244 -19.69 -9.18 10.78
C ILE A 244 -18.89 -8.45 11.85
N ALA A 245 -19.54 -7.60 12.65
CA ALA A 245 -18.87 -6.87 13.71
C ALA A 245 -18.16 -7.80 14.71
N LEU A 246 -18.85 -8.84 15.17
CA LEU A 246 -18.30 -9.80 16.14
C LEU A 246 -17.17 -10.65 15.52
N ASN A 247 -17.35 -11.15 14.32
CA ASN A 247 -16.36 -11.95 13.60
C ASN A 247 -15.03 -11.20 13.41
N HIS A 248 -15.10 -9.88 13.27
CA HIS A 248 -13.92 -9.02 13.10
C HIS A 248 -13.48 -8.33 14.40
N GLY A 249 -13.90 -8.84 15.57
CA GLY A 249 -13.40 -8.42 16.87
C GLY A 249 -13.89 -7.08 17.37
N PHE A 250 -14.98 -6.52 16.78
CA PHE A 250 -15.63 -5.36 17.36
C PHE A 250 -16.44 -5.76 18.60
N PRO A 251 -16.48 -4.92 19.64
CA PRO A 251 -17.24 -5.24 20.86
C PRO A 251 -18.73 -5.35 20.61
N ASN A 252 -19.27 -4.70 19.58
CA ASN A 252 -20.67 -4.74 19.18
C ASN A 252 -20.88 -4.07 17.81
N SER A 253 -22.07 -4.28 17.23
CA SER A 253 -22.46 -3.69 15.94
C SER A 253 -22.49 -2.15 15.93
N LYS A 254 -22.76 -1.51 17.08
CA LYS A 254 -22.77 -0.05 17.20
C LYS A 254 -21.35 0.53 17.04
N ALA A 255 -20.34 -0.09 17.65
CA ALA A 255 -18.95 0.32 17.52
C ALA A 255 -18.48 0.23 16.06
N PHE A 256 -18.76 -0.90 15.38
CA PHE A 256 -18.51 -1.07 13.96
C PHE A 256 -19.23 -0.02 13.11
N SER A 257 -20.54 0.14 13.27
CA SER A 257 -21.34 1.07 12.46
C SER A 257 -20.91 2.53 12.64
N ASN A 258 -20.51 2.93 13.84
CA ASN A 258 -20.01 4.28 14.10
C ASN A 258 -18.68 4.54 13.39
N LEU A 259 -17.75 3.59 13.49
CA LEU A 259 -16.45 3.70 12.80
C LEU A 259 -16.63 3.68 11.28
N PHE A 260 -17.47 2.76 10.78
CA PHE A 260 -17.82 2.68 9.37
C PHE A 260 -18.38 4.00 8.85
N ARG A 261 -19.38 4.57 9.55
CA ARG A 261 -19.98 5.86 9.17
C ARG A 261 -18.95 7.00 9.19
N LYS A 262 -18.07 7.01 10.19
CA LYS A 262 -16.96 8.00 10.25
C LYS A 262 -16.06 7.89 9.00
N ARG A 263 -15.82 6.67 8.50
CA ARG A 263 -14.90 6.43 7.37
C ARG A 263 -15.57 6.57 6.00
N TYR A 264 -16.79 6.06 5.86
CA TYR A 264 -17.51 5.97 4.58
C TYR A 264 -18.67 6.96 4.42
N GLY A 265 -18.96 7.79 5.42
CA GLY A 265 -20.02 8.80 5.38
C GLY A 265 -21.45 8.24 5.47
N MET A 266 -21.63 6.90 5.46
CA MET A 266 -22.92 6.23 5.48
C MET A 266 -22.91 5.00 6.40
N LEU A 267 -24.08 4.44 6.69
CA LEU A 267 -24.19 3.23 7.49
C LEU A 267 -23.84 1.95 6.68
N PRO A 268 -23.33 0.87 7.33
CA PRO A 268 -23.00 -0.37 6.64
C PRO A 268 -24.13 -0.94 5.77
N ASN A 269 -25.36 -0.93 6.27
CA ASN A 269 -26.53 -1.42 5.50
C ASN A 269 -26.82 -0.58 4.24
N GLN A 270 -26.57 0.72 4.30
CA GLN A 270 -26.73 1.60 3.12
C GLN A 270 -25.64 1.30 2.10
N TYR A 271 -24.40 1.16 2.56
CA TYR A 271 -23.25 0.81 1.72
C TYR A 271 -23.45 -0.54 1.01
N ARG A 272 -23.89 -1.59 1.72
CA ARG A 272 -24.18 -2.90 1.13
C ARG A 272 -25.19 -2.79 -0.03
N LYS A 273 -26.27 -2.02 0.14
CA LYS A 273 -27.26 -1.81 -0.91
C LYS A 273 -26.68 -1.12 -2.15
N THR A 274 -25.78 -0.16 -1.98
CA THR A 274 -25.12 0.50 -3.12
C THR A 274 -24.21 -0.46 -3.88
N VAL A 275 -23.39 -1.25 -3.18
CA VAL A 275 -22.50 -2.24 -3.80
C VAL A 275 -23.28 -3.34 -4.52
N THR A 276 -24.37 -3.83 -3.93
CA THR A 276 -25.22 -4.85 -4.56
C THR A 276 -25.86 -4.30 -5.84
N SER A 277 -26.38 -3.07 -5.82
CA SER A 277 -26.99 -2.44 -7.00
C SER A 277 -25.98 -2.15 -8.12
N GLU A 278 -24.72 -1.89 -7.77
CA GLU A 278 -23.64 -1.74 -8.76
C GLU A 278 -23.21 -3.09 -9.33
N LYS A 279 -23.10 -4.14 -8.52
CA LYS A 279 -22.80 -5.51 -8.98
C LYS A 279 -23.87 -6.02 -9.98
N GLU A 280 -25.13 -5.75 -9.74
CA GLU A 280 -26.24 -6.11 -10.66
C GLU A 280 -26.17 -5.33 -11.99
N ARG A 281 -25.73 -4.06 -11.95
CA ARG A 281 -25.51 -3.26 -13.17
C ARG A 281 -24.30 -3.71 -13.99
N PHE A 282 -23.25 -4.24 -13.36
CA PHE A 282 -21.97 -4.58 -13.98
C PHE A 282 -21.70 -6.08 -14.16
N SER A 283 -22.74 -6.93 -14.07
CA SER A 283 -22.65 -8.39 -14.29
C SER A 283 -22.12 -8.83 -15.67
N SER A 284 -21.74 -7.90 -16.55
CA SER A 284 -21.15 -8.21 -17.87
C SER A 284 -19.68 -7.82 -18.03
N TYR A 285 -19.01 -7.32 -17.01
CA TYR A 285 -17.60 -6.93 -17.11
C TYR A 285 -16.78 -7.54 -15.99
N TYR A 286 -15.69 -8.25 -16.33
CA TYR A 286 -14.73 -8.82 -15.37
C TYR A 286 -13.96 -7.70 -14.68
N PHE A 287 -14.10 -7.60 -13.36
CA PHE A 287 -13.35 -6.67 -12.55
C PHE A 287 -12.18 -7.36 -11.84
N CYS A 288 -10.98 -6.83 -12.00
CA CYS A 288 -9.86 -7.11 -11.11
C CYS A 288 -9.81 -6.01 -10.06
N LEU A 289 -10.33 -6.28 -8.86
CA LEU A 289 -10.30 -5.35 -7.73
C LEU A 289 -8.94 -5.42 -7.05
N LEU A 290 -8.14 -4.39 -7.23
CA LEU A 290 -7.02 -4.08 -6.36
C LEU A 290 -7.54 -3.32 -5.13
N TYR A 291 -7.45 -3.97 -3.96
CA TYR A 291 -7.84 -3.37 -2.70
C TYR A 291 -6.89 -2.23 -2.30
N THR A 292 -7.26 -1.04 -2.68
CA THR A 292 -6.90 0.18 -1.94
C THR A 292 -8.21 0.67 -1.34
N SER A 293 -8.26 0.84 -0.01
CA SER A 293 -9.45 1.37 0.67
C SER A 293 -9.96 2.60 -0.06
N PRO A 294 -11.18 2.60 -0.66
CA PRO A 294 -11.67 3.76 -1.36
C PRO A 294 -11.90 4.89 -0.36
N SER A 295 -11.37 6.05 -0.64
CA SER A 295 -11.91 7.29 -0.12
C SER A 295 -13.35 7.41 -0.65
N PRO A 296 -14.34 7.91 0.13
CA PRO A 296 -15.76 7.89 -0.25
C PRO A 296 -16.12 8.74 -1.48
N GLN A 297 -15.16 9.19 -2.27
CA GLN A 297 -15.37 10.08 -3.41
C GLN A 297 -14.68 9.67 -4.71
N THR A 298 -14.07 8.47 -4.78
CA THR A 298 -13.37 8.09 -6.02
C THR A 298 -13.61 6.63 -6.38
N THR A 299 -14.35 6.42 -7.44
CA THR A 299 -14.49 5.14 -8.13
C THR A 299 -13.21 4.94 -8.95
N LEU A 300 -12.35 3.99 -8.54
CA LEU A 300 -11.23 3.54 -9.34
C LEU A 300 -11.76 2.58 -10.40
N HIS A 301 -11.79 3.01 -11.65
CA HIS A 301 -11.97 2.12 -12.78
C HIS A 301 -10.59 1.61 -13.21
N LEU A 302 -10.25 0.38 -12.81
CA LEU A 302 -9.16 -0.37 -13.42
C LEU A 302 -9.75 -1.17 -14.57
N VAL A 303 -9.51 -0.72 -15.79
CA VAL A 303 -9.86 -1.48 -17.00
C VAL A 303 -8.70 -2.44 -17.28
N CYS A 304 -8.85 -3.71 -16.90
CA CYS A 304 -8.08 -4.78 -17.53
C CYS A 304 -8.74 -5.06 -18.89
N ARG A 305 -8.07 -4.71 -19.98
CA ARG A 305 -8.34 -5.26 -21.30
C ARG A 305 -7.60 -6.58 -21.47
#